data_5b520a5c8dd3f0bc677641f18ef4f8ed
#
_entry.id   5b520a5c8dd3f0bc677641f18ef4f8ed
#
_cell.length_a   1.000
_cell.length_b   1.000
_cell.length_c   1.000
_cell.angle_alpha   90.00
_cell.angle_beta   90.00
_cell.angle_gamma   90.00
#
_symmetry.space_group_name_H-M   'P 1'
#
loop_
_entity.id
_entity.type
_entity.pdbx_description
1 polymer ?
#
loop_
_entity_poly.entity_id
_entity_poly.type
_entity_poly.pdbx_seq_one_letter_code
_entity_poly.pdbx_strand_id
1 'polypeptide(L)'
;MEGAIAKFQKAQAWNPELELQPETKAKQLAAPAKFEQGEQLARQGEVTKALSLYKEAQKLDPNLEISAYSWNQICWFGSLHGYAADVMDACEKAVAKEPEDRRILDSRGLARALTGDTAGAISDFQAFVDWTDDDELKAKRQKWIDELRAGKNPFTEEVLESLRWE
;
A
#
# COMPACT_ATOMS: atom_id res chain seq x y z
N MET A 1 13.47 -0.58 21.83
CA MET A 1 14.50 0.32 21.27
C MET A 1 15.72 0.45 22.18
N GLU A 2 15.57 0.74 23.46
CA GLU A 2 16.68 0.88 24.43
C GLU A 2 17.64 -0.31 24.46
N GLY A 3 17.12 -1.55 24.47
CA GLY A 3 17.96 -2.75 24.44
C GLY A 3 18.82 -2.91 23.17
N ALA A 4 18.35 -2.41 22.02
CA ALA A 4 19.13 -2.39 20.77
C ALA A 4 20.24 -1.34 20.84
N ILE A 5 19.95 -0.15 21.35
CA ILE A 5 20.93 0.91 21.56
C ILE A 5 22.07 0.41 22.46
N ALA A 6 21.74 -0.21 23.61
CA ALA A 6 22.74 -0.76 24.53
C ALA A 6 23.64 -1.82 23.87
N LYS A 7 23.08 -2.69 23.00
CA LYS A 7 23.87 -3.68 22.25
C LYS A 7 24.84 -3.01 21.27
N PHE A 8 24.42 -1.97 20.54
CA PHE A 8 25.29 -1.24 19.61
C PHE A 8 26.37 -0.46 20.34
N GLN A 9 26.05 0.18 21.47
CA GLN A 9 27.03 0.86 22.32
C GLN A 9 28.10 -0.12 22.83
N LYS A 10 27.71 -1.33 23.25
CA LYS A 10 28.63 -2.37 23.67
C LYS A 10 29.52 -2.85 22.50
N ALA A 11 28.97 -3.03 21.31
CA ALA A 11 29.74 -3.41 20.13
C ALA A 11 30.77 -2.35 19.74
N GLN A 12 30.41 -1.07 19.79
CA GLN A 12 31.30 0.05 19.53
C GLN A 12 32.42 0.16 20.59
N ALA A 13 32.12 -0.12 21.84
CA ALA A 13 33.12 -0.16 22.92
C ALA A 13 34.14 -1.30 22.72
N TRP A 14 33.72 -2.42 22.10
CA TRP A 14 34.60 -3.55 21.78
C TRP A 14 35.47 -3.28 20.53
N ASN A 15 34.91 -2.58 19.55
CA ASN A 15 35.64 -2.18 18.35
C ASN A 15 35.33 -0.70 18.03
N PRO A 16 36.21 0.24 18.49
CA PRO A 16 36.05 1.68 18.26
C PRO A 16 36.10 2.10 16.78
N GLU A 17 36.67 1.27 15.88
CA GLU A 17 36.70 1.53 14.45
C GLU A 17 35.31 1.32 13.77
N LEU A 18 34.38 0.68 14.47
CA LEU A 18 32.99 0.64 14.02
C LEU A 18 32.37 2.02 14.18
N GLU A 19 32.22 2.73 13.07
CA GLU A 19 31.47 3.99 13.00
C GLU A 19 29.95 3.74 13.17
N LEU A 20 29.57 3.19 14.32
CA LEU A 20 28.16 2.96 14.66
C LEU A 20 27.56 4.24 15.23
N GLN A 21 26.42 4.59 14.71
CA GLN A 21 25.49 5.52 15.35
C GLN A 21 24.40 4.71 16.05
N PRO A 22 24.58 4.30 17.32
CA PRO A 22 23.73 3.31 17.98
C PRO A 22 22.25 3.62 17.94
N GLU A 23 21.89 4.90 18.12
CA GLU A 23 20.50 5.35 18.09
C GLU A 23 19.93 5.28 16.67
N THR A 24 20.67 5.70 15.66
CA THR A 24 20.27 5.67 14.26
C THR A 24 20.06 4.21 13.82
N LYS A 25 21.00 3.32 14.13
CA LYS A 25 20.88 1.89 13.82
C LYS A 25 19.72 1.22 14.52
N ALA A 26 19.44 1.55 15.77
CA ALA A 26 18.31 1.03 16.51
C ALA A 26 16.97 1.49 15.89
N LYS A 27 16.89 2.75 15.42
CA LYS A 27 15.71 3.28 14.70
C LYS A 27 15.51 2.57 13.38
N GLN A 28 16.56 2.42 12.56
CA GLN A 28 16.51 1.71 11.29
C GLN A 28 16.05 0.25 11.45
N LEU A 29 16.50 -0.45 12.48
CA LEU A 29 16.04 -1.82 12.77
C LEU A 29 14.58 -1.89 13.23
N ALA A 30 14.05 -0.84 13.84
CA ALA A 30 12.66 -0.81 14.29
C ALA A 30 11.66 -0.41 13.18
N ALA A 31 12.12 0.27 12.14
CA ALA A 31 11.27 0.79 11.08
C ALA A 31 10.52 -0.30 10.29
N PRO A 32 11.16 -1.40 9.80
CA PRO A 32 10.47 -2.46 9.08
C PRO A 32 9.32 -3.08 9.88
N ALA A 33 9.55 -3.40 11.16
CA ALA A 33 8.54 -4.02 12.02
C ALA A 33 7.30 -3.12 12.22
N LYS A 34 7.49 -1.80 12.30
CA LYS A 34 6.38 -0.86 12.36
C LYS A 34 5.60 -0.82 11.04
N PHE A 35 6.31 -0.88 9.93
CA PHE A 35 5.68 -0.92 8.62
C PHE A 35 4.84 -2.19 8.43
N GLU A 36 5.39 -3.37 8.73
CA GLU A 36 4.68 -4.66 8.70
C GLU A 36 3.44 -4.68 9.60
N GLN A 37 3.56 -4.12 10.81
CA GLN A 37 2.41 -3.96 11.70
C GLN A 37 1.33 -3.07 11.07
N GLY A 38 1.73 -2.02 10.37
CA GLY A 38 0.82 -1.16 9.64
C GLY A 38 0.09 -1.89 8.50
N GLU A 39 0.79 -2.74 7.72
CA GLU A 39 0.16 -3.57 6.70
C GLU A 39 -0.92 -4.49 7.27
N GLN A 40 -0.63 -5.14 8.40
CA GLN A 40 -1.61 -6.00 9.07
C GLN A 40 -2.85 -5.22 9.52
N LEU A 41 -2.66 -4.03 10.08
CA LEU A 41 -3.78 -3.16 10.49
C LEU A 41 -4.60 -2.68 9.29
N ALA A 42 -3.96 -2.36 8.16
CA ALA A 42 -4.68 -1.96 6.94
C ALA A 42 -5.61 -3.07 6.45
N ARG A 43 -5.15 -4.33 6.44
CA ARG A 43 -5.96 -5.52 6.10
C ARG A 43 -7.16 -5.71 7.04
N GLN A 44 -7.01 -5.33 8.31
CA GLN A 44 -8.07 -5.41 9.33
C GLN A 44 -9.04 -4.22 9.29
N GLY A 45 -8.85 -3.27 8.38
CA GLY A 45 -9.66 -2.05 8.28
C GLY A 45 -9.25 -0.93 9.24
N GLU A 46 -8.22 -1.14 10.06
CA GLU A 46 -7.67 -0.16 10.98
C GLU A 46 -6.75 0.85 10.27
N VAL A 47 -7.24 1.39 9.14
CA VAL A 47 -6.44 2.13 8.15
C VAL A 47 -5.79 3.38 8.75
N THR A 48 -6.51 4.11 9.61
CA THR A 48 -5.95 5.32 10.28
C THR A 48 -4.74 4.98 11.14
N LYS A 49 -4.78 3.86 11.87
CA LYS A 49 -3.64 3.38 12.68
C LYS A 49 -2.51 2.90 11.78
N ALA A 50 -2.83 2.20 10.67
CA ALA A 50 -1.86 1.79 9.68
C ALA A 50 -1.08 2.98 9.11
N LEU A 51 -1.78 4.02 8.65
CA LEU A 51 -1.17 5.23 8.12
C LEU A 51 -0.28 5.95 9.15
N SER A 52 -0.65 5.92 10.43
CA SER A 52 0.21 6.46 11.51
C SER A 52 1.51 5.66 11.63
N LEU A 53 1.42 4.33 11.62
CA LEU A 53 2.62 3.47 11.70
C LEU A 53 3.54 3.61 10.48
N TYR A 54 2.99 3.81 9.28
CA TYR A 54 3.80 4.08 8.07
C TYR A 54 4.59 5.39 8.21
N LYS A 55 3.93 6.47 8.68
CA LYS A 55 4.61 7.74 8.95
C LYS A 55 5.70 7.59 10.01
N GLU A 56 5.43 6.82 11.07
CA GLU A 56 6.42 6.53 12.09
C GLU A 56 7.60 5.70 11.55
N ALA A 57 7.34 4.68 10.73
CA ALA A 57 8.40 3.88 10.11
C ALA A 57 9.31 4.74 9.23
N GLN A 58 8.73 5.57 8.36
CA GLN A 58 9.49 6.51 7.52
C GLN A 58 10.27 7.56 8.33
N LYS A 59 9.74 8.00 9.48
CA LYS A 59 10.46 8.91 10.39
C LYS A 59 11.64 8.22 11.09
N LEU A 60 11.51 6.94 11.40
CA LEU A 60 12.58 6.14 12.00
C LEU A 60 13.69 5.82 11.01
N ASP A 61 13.33 5.52 9.77
CA ASP A 61 14.25 5.31 8.67
C ASP A 61 13.72 5.97 7.38
N PRO A 62 14.19 7.16 7.05
CA PRO A 62 13.80 7.85 5.81
C PRO A 62 14.22 7.11 4.53
N ASN A 63 15.18 6.19 4.63
CA ASN A 63 15.65 5.36 3.52
C ASN A 63 15.03 3.95 3.53
N LEU A 64 13.99 3.72 4.35
CA LEU A 64 13.30 2.43 4.38
C LEU A 64 12.77 2.11 2.99
N GLU A 65 13.31 1.05 2.39
CA GLU A 65 12.82 0.53 1.12
C GLU A 65 11.53 -0.25 1.34
N ILE A 66 10.44 0.31 0.83
CA ILE A 66 9.13 -0.31 0.84
C ILE A 66 8.83 -0.79 -0.57
N SER A 67 8.47 -2.07 -0.72
CA SER A 67 8.21 -2.67 -2.02
C SER A 67 6.95 -2.09 -2.69
N ALA A 68 6.85 -2.22 -4.01
CA ALA A 68 5.62 -1.89 -4.74
C ALA A 68 4.42 -2.69 -4.21
N TYR A 69 4.65 -3.98 -3.93
CA TYR A 69 3.63 -4.85 -3.35
C TYR A 69 3.11 -4.33 -1.99
N SER A 70 4.00 -3.94 -1.09
CA SER A 70 3.62 -3.40 0.21
C SER A 70 2.79 -2.12 0.09
N TRP A 71 3.20 -1.18 -0.78
CA TRP A 71 2.40 0.00 -1.08
C TRP A 71 1.04 -0.36 -1.70
N ASN A 72 1.01 -1.38 -2.57
CA ASN A 72 -0.23 -1.85 -3.17
C ASN A 72 -1.21 -2.43 -2.15
N GLN A 73 -0.73 -3.16 -1.14
CA GLN A 73 -1.58 -3.66 -0.04
C GLN A 73 -2.29 -2.51 0.69
N ILE A 74 -1.57 -1.42 0.94
CA ILE A 74 -2.14 -0.23 1.58
C ILE A 74 -3.19 0.43 0.68
N CYS A 75 -2.87 0.56 -0.61
CA CYS A 75 -3.78 1.09 -1.62
C CYS A 75 -5.08 0.28 -1.67
N TRP A 76 -4.98 -1.04 -1.83
CA TRP A 76 -6.11 -1.95 -1.96
C TRP A 76 -6.99 -1.96 -0.71
N PHE A 77 -6.44 -2.36 0.42
CA PHE A 77 -7.22 -2.49 1.65
C PHE A 77 -7.73 -1.14 2.18
N GLY A 78 -6.92 -0.09 2.06
CA GLY A 78 -7.38 1.26 2.43
C GLY A 78 -8.58 1.69 1.59
N SER A 79 -8.58 1.43 0.29
CA SER A 79 -9.69 1.74 -0.60
C SER A 79 -10.95 0.94 -0.25
N LEU A 80 -10.81 -0.38 0.01
CA LEU A 80 -11.91 -1.26 0.39
C LEU A 80 -12.57 -0.88 1.73
N HIS A 81 -11.84 -0.20 2.60
CA HIS A 81 -12.32 0.25 3.91
C HIS A 81 -12.74 1.72 3.94
N GLY A 82 -12.92 2.36 2.77
CA GLY A 82 -13.45 3.72 2.66
C GLY A 82 -12.41 4.84 2.82
N TYR A 83 -11.12 4.52 2.78
CA TYR A 83 -10.01 5.46 2.91
C TYR A 83 -9.28 5.72 1.58
N ALA A 84 -9.97 5.57 0.44
CA ALA A 84 -9.36 5.70 -0.89
C ALA A 84 -8.58 7.00 -1.08
N ALA A 85 -9.13 8.13 -0.62
CA ALA A 85 -8.46 9.43 -0.69
C ALA A 85 -7.19 9.48 0.16
N ASP A 86 -7.21 8.88 1.37
CA ASP A 86 -6.08 8.90 2.29
C ASP A 86 -4.93 8.00 1.85
N VAL A 87 -5.22 6.96 1.07
CA VAL A 87 -4.23 5.99 0.59
C VAL A 87 -3.78 6.23 -0.85
N MET A 88 -4.27 7.25 -1.54
CA MET A 88 -3.91 7.53 -2.93
C MET A 88 -2.39 7.70 -3.12
N ASP A 89 -1.69 8.33 -2.18
CA ASP A 89 -0.23 8.45 -2.20
C ASP A 89 0.47 7.07 -2.19
N ALA A 90 -0.08 6.09 -1.48
CA ALA A 90 0.43 4.73 -1.49
C ALA A 90 0.19 4.04 -2.85
N CYS A 91 -0.98 4.26 -3.48
CA CYS A 91 -1.28 3.76 -4.81
C CYS A 91 -0.28 4.29 -5.85
N GLU A 92 -0.02 5.60 -5.84
CA GLU A 92 0.93 6.22 -6.78
C GLU A 92 2.38 5.76 -6.51
N LYS A 93 2.77 5.55 -5.25
CA LYS A 93 4.09 4.97 -4.92
C LYS A 93 4.24 3.54 -5.42
N ALA A 94 3.19 2.73 -5.32
CA ALA A 94 3.20 1.37 -5.86
C ALA A 94 3.42 1.39 -7.38
N VAL A 95 2.63 2.18 -8.11
CA VAL A 95 2.73 2.31 -9.57
C VAL A 95 4.08 2.90 -9.99
N ALA A 96 4.60 3.90 -9.27
CA ALA A 96 5.91 4.49 -9.59
C ALA A 96 7.06 3.48 -9.51
N LYS A 97 6.94 2.47 -8.64
CA LYS A 97 7.94 1.40 -8.50
C LYS A 97 7.79 0.30 -9.56
N GLU A 98 6.57 -0.08 -9.89
CA GLU A 98 6.26 -1.12 -10.88
C GLU A 98 5.12 -0.68 -11.81
N PRO A 99 5.40 0.22 -12.77
CA PRO A 99 4.35 0.82 -13.62
C PRO A 99 3.71 -0.17 -14.60
N GLU A 100 4.36 -1.30 -14.85
CA GLU A 100 3.87 -2.34 -15.76
C GLU A 100 3.09 -3.46 -15.03
N ASP A 101 3.05 -3.48 -13.70
CA ASP A 101 2.24 -4.47 -12.97
C ASP A 101 0.75 -4.08 -13.01
N ARG A 102 -0.01 -4.85 -13.80
CA ARG A 102 -1.43 -4.59 -14.04
C ARG A 102 -2.31 -4.78 -12.80
N ARG A 103 -1.87 -5.58 -11.83
CA ARG A 103 -2.58 -5.75 -10.54
C ARG A 103 -2.45 -4.51 -9.67
N ILE A 104 -1.30 -3.82 -9.75
CA ILE A 104 -1.10 -2.54 -9.06
C ILE A 104 -1.95 -1.45 -9.72
N LEU A 105 -2.05 -1.43 -11.05
CA LEU A 105 -2.96 -0.53 -11.76
C LEU A 105 -4.42 -0.80 -11.39
N ASP A 106 -4.85 -2.07 -11.31
CA ASP A 106 -6.21 -2.46 -10.90
C ASP A 106 -6.55 -1.90 -9.50
N SER A 107 -5.64 -2.01 -8.55
CA SER A 107 -5.81 -1.45 -7.20
C SER A 107 -5.92 0.08 -7.20
N ARG A 108 -5.08 0.78 -8.00
CA ARG A 108 -5.19 2.22 -8.17
C ARG A 108 -6.48 2.61 -8.88
N GLY A 109 -6.91 1.82 -9.84
CA GLY A 109 -8.19 2.00 -10.53
C GLY A 109 -9.38 2.03 -9.58
N LEU A 110 -9.39 1.12 -8.59
CA LEU A 110 -10.39 1.12 -7.52
C LEU A 110 -10.33 2.42 -6.69
N ALA A 111 -9.14 2.81 -6.24
CA ALA A 111 -8.95 4.05 -5.46
C ALA A 111 -9.41 5.29 -6.25
N ARG A 112 -9.07 5.38 -7.53
CA ARG A 112 -9.47 6.45 -8.44
C ARG A 112 -10.99 6.52 -8.63
N ALA A 113 -11.64 5.37 -8.86
CA ALA A 113 -13.09 5.31 -8.99
C ALA A 113 -13.79 5.80 -7.72
N LEU A 114 -13.33 5.39 -6.55
CA LEU A 114 -13.88 5.79 -5.26
C LEU A 114 -13.64 7.26 -4.92
N THR A 115 -12.63 7.89 -5.52
CA THR A 115 -12.32 9.31 -5.34
C THR A 115 -12.84 10.21 -6.47
N GLY A 116 -13.53 9.62 -7.46
CA GLY A 116 -14.18 10.36 -8.55
C GLY A 116 -13.33 10.59 -9.79
N ASP A 117 -12.08 10.09 -9.85
CA ASP A 117 -11.28 10.05 -11.09
C ASP A 117 -11.74 8.89 -11.97
N THR A 118 -12.93 9.04 -12.55
CA THR A 118 -13.55 8.01 -13.40
C THR A 118 -12.70 7.70 -14.63
N ALA A 119 -12.09 8.70 -15.24
CA ALA A 119 -11.29 8.50 -16.45
C ALA A 119 -10.01 7.71 -16.16
N GLY A 120 -9.31 8.06 -15.08
CA GLY A 120 -8.14 7.34 -14.62
C GLY A 120 -8.47 5.90 -14.20
N ALA A 121 -9.60 5.69 -13.51
CA ALA A 121 -10.06 4.36 -13.11
C ALA A 121 -10.32 3.46 -14.33
N ILE A 122 -11.05 3.96 -15.34
CA ILE A 122 -11.31 3.22 -16.58
C ILE A 122 -9.99 2.83 -17.26
N SER A 123 -9.03 3.74 -17.33
CA SER A 123 -7.72 3.47 -17.95
C SER A 123 -6.97 2.36 -17.22
N ASP A 124 -6.94 2.39 -15.89
CA ASP A 124 -6.24 1.42 -15.06
C ASP A 124 -6.92 0.03 -15.16
N PHE A 125 -8.26 -0.04 -15.07
CA PHE A 125 -9.00 -1.29 -15.24
C PHE A 125 -8.87 -1.86 -16.65
N GLN A 126 -8.87 -1.01 -17.70
CA GLN A 126 -8.67 -1.48 -19.07
C GLN A 126 -7.30 -2.13 -19.24
N ALA A 127 -6.25 -1.56 -18.66
CA ALA A 127 -4.92 -2.16 -18.69
C ALA A 127 -4.88 -3.53 -18.02
N PHE A 128 -5.67 -3.75 -16.95
CA PHE A 128 -5.82 -5.06 -16.32
C PHE A 128 -6.60 -6.03 -17.21
N VAL A 129 -7.73 -5.62 -17.79
CA VAL A 129 -8.57 -6.42 -18.69
C VAL A 129 -7.80 -6.90 -19.92
N ASP A 130 -6.94 -6.04 -20.48
CA ASP A 130 -6.14 -6.35 -21.66
C ASP A 130 -4.99 -7.34 -21.36
N TRP A 131 -4.59 -7.43 -20.10
CA TRP A 131 -3.47 -8.28 -19.65
C TRP A 131 -3.91 -9.64 -19.10
N THR A 132 -5.03 -9.70 -18.35
CA THR A 132 -5.42 -10.93 -17.66
C THR A 132 -5.99 -11.99 -18.59
N ASP A 133 -5.60 -13.25 -18.38
CA ASP A 133 -6.18 -14.43 -19.05
C ASP A 133 -7.32 -15.06 -18.22
N ASP A 134 -7.60 -14.53 -17.02
CA ASP A 134 -8.67 -14.98 -16.16
C ASP A 134 -10.01 -14.37 -16.63
N ASP A 135 -10.85 -15.20 -17.23
CA ASP A 135 -12.14 -14.78 -17.81
C ASP A 135 -13.11 -14.19 -16.77
N GLU A 136 -13.08 -14.67 -15.52
CA GLU A 136 -13.95 -14.18 -14.45
C GLU A 136 -13.53 -12.78 -14.00
N LEU A 137 -12.23 -12.61 -13.71
CA LEU A 137 -11.66 -11.31 -13.35
C LEU A 137 -11.84 -10.30 -14.49
N LYS A 138 -11.60 -10.73 -15.72
CA LYS A 138 -11.79 -9.93 -16.94
C LYS A 138 -13.23 -9.42 -17.05
N ALA A 139 -14.21 -10.32 -16.95
CA ALA A 139 -15.62 -9.97 -17.05
C ALA A 139 -16.05 -9.02 -15.93
N LYS A 140 -15.54 -9.24 -14.71
CA LYS A 140 -15.82 -8.39 -13.54
C LYS A 140 -15.32 -6.96 -13.76
N ARG A 141 -14.05 -6.78 -14.20
CA ARG A 141 -13.47 -5.44 -14.46
C ARG A 141 -14.12 -4.77 -15.68
N GLN A 142 -14.44 -5.54 -16.72
CA GLN A 142 -15.17 -5.01 -17.86
C GLN A 142 -16.54 -4.43 -17.46
N LYS A 143 -17.26 -5.13 -16.59
CA LYS A 143 -18.53 -4.62 -16.05
C LYS A 143 -18.34 -3.29 -15.30
N TRP A 144 -17.30 -3.16 -14.48
CA TRP A 144 -17.01 -1.89 -13.80
C TRP A 144 -16.71 -0.76 -14.77
N ILE A 145 -15.93 -1.05 -15.81
CA ILE A 145 -15.64 -0.07 -16.88
C ILE A 145 -16.94 0.41 -17.54
N ASP A 146 -17.83 -0.51 -17.88
CA ASP A 146 -19.09 -0.19 -18.58
C ASP A 146 -20.03 0.62 -17.68
N GLU A 147 -20.10 0.29 -16.40
CA GLU A 147 -20.89 1.04 -15.41
C GLU A 147 -20.31 2.46 -15.19
N LEU A 148 -19.00 2.59 -15.06
CA LEU A 148 -18.33 3.88 -14.94
C LEU A 148 -18.52 4.75 -16.19
N ARG A 149 -18.45 4.16 -17.39
CA ARG A 149 -18.74 4.86 -18.68
C ARG A 149 -20.21 5.32 -18.75
N ALA A 150 -21.11 4.59 -18.13
CA ALA A 150 -22.52 4.96 -18.03
C ALA A 150 -22.80 5.98 -16.91
N GLY A 151 -21.79 6.50 -16.23
CA GLY A 151 -21.91 7.43 -15.10
C GLY A 151 -22.47 6.80 -13.83
N LYS A 152 -22.40 5.48 -13.71
CA LYS A 152 -22.80 4.73 -12.52
C LYS A 152 -21.60 4.41 -11.65
N ASN A 153 -21.83 4.31 -10.33
CA ASN A 153 -20.82 3.80 -9.40
C ASN A 153 -21.00 2.28 -9.22
N PRO A 154 -20.06 1.43 -9.69
CA PRO A 154 -20.13 -0.02 -9.51
C PRO A 154 -19.78 -0.46 -8.08
N PHE A 155 -19.18 0.41 -7.26
CA PHE A 155 -18.62 0.08 -5.96
C PHE A 155 -19.62 0.36 -4.83
N THR A 156 -20.66 -0.47 -4.76
CA THR A 156 -21.57 -0.49 -3.62
C THR A 156 -20.88 -1.13 -2.40
N GLU A 157 -21.41 -0.93 -1.20
CA GLU A 157 -20.84 -1.57 0.01
C GLU A 157 -20.80 -3.09 -0.12
N GLU A 158 -21.82 -3.71 -0.73
CA GLU A 158 -21.85 -5.16 -1.00
C GLU A 158 -20.70 -5.60 -1.91
N VAL A 159 -20.39 -4.83 -2.96
CA VAL A 159 -19.27 -5.11 -3.86
C VAL A 159 -17.96 -4.95 -3.12
N LEU A 160 -17.76 -3.87 -2.36
CA LEU A 160 -16.55 -3.64 -1.59
C LEU A 160 -16.34 -4.72 -0.53
N GLU A 161 -17.41 -5.15 0.14
CA GLU A 161 -17.34 -6.22 1.12
C GLU A 161 -16.92 -7.54 0.47
N SER A 162 -17.46 -7.88 -0.71
CA SER A 162 -17.06 -9.10 -1.44
C SER A 162 -15.56 -9.10 -1.81
N LEU A 163 -15.02 -7.93 -2.16
CA LEU A 163 -13.60 -7.78 -2.53
C LEU A 163 -12.63 -7.91 -1.35
N ARG A 164 -13.10 -7.75 -0.11
CA ARG A 164 -12.25 -7.93 1.09
C ARG A 164 -11.84 -9.39 1.30
N TRP A 165 -12.52 -10.33 0.64
CA TRP A 165 -12.32 -11.78 0.79
C TRP A 165 -11.68 -12.44 -0.45
N GLU A 166 -11.36 -11.66 -1.47
CA GLU A 166 -10.59 -12.07 -2.66
C GLU A 166 -9.07 -11.88 -2.43
#